data_a90385dfc0501c34cd01b411bdd6bd4a
#
_entry.id   a90385dfc0501c34cd01b411bdd6bd4a
#
_cell.length_a   1.000
_cell.length_b   1.000
_cell.length_c   1.000
_cell.angle_alpha   90.00
_cell.angle_beta   90.00
_cell.angle_gamma   90.00
#
_symmetry.space_group_name_H-M   'P 1'
#
loop_
_entity.id
_entity.type
_entity.pdbx_description
1 polymer ?
#
loop_
_entity_poly.entity_id
_entity_poly.type
_entity_poly.pdbx_seq_one_letter_code
_entity_poly.pdbx_strand_id
1 'polypeptide(L)'
;MTLTEMKKKTLGLIEEVNPNSPVLTDDPDIATKLNDVINQRMFELARIKKIPKYAEMAVTAGDLITFENIGTEVGYDIYQLGNVGGVHYVPKADGTVLKIMESGTLEVNCYVYPERITEKTSGSYEFELSADVLEIMPYGIAADLLKSDVSSEYGSVYATEYERLKQMLDPRNSMTSIYIEGGVRF
;
A
#
# COMPACT_ATOMS: atom_id res chain seq x y z
N MET A 1 4.50 -7.17 -11.65
CA MET A 1 3.22 -7.10 -12.41
C MET A 1 2.95 -5.65 -12.76
N THR A 2 2.72 -5.35 -14.02
CA THR A 2 2.39 -4.00 -14.49
C THR A 2 0.91 -3.68 -14.34
N LEU A 3 0.56 -2.38 -14.41
CA LEU A 3 -0.84 -1.94 -14.39
C LEU A 3 -1.65 -2.54 -15.54
N THR A 4 -1.06 -2.63 -16.75
CA THR A 4 -1.71 -3.27 -17.90
C THR A 4 -1.98 -4.75 -17.66
N GLU A 5 -1.04 -5.48 -17.05
CA GLU A 5 -1.22 -6.90 -16.73
C GLU A 5 -2.29 -7.09 -15.65
N MET A 6 -2.32 -6.24 -14.63
CA MET A 6 -3.34 -6.25 -13.58
C MET A 6 -4.74 -6.05 -14.19
N LYS A 7 -4.91 -5.03 -15.03
CA LYS A 7 -6.17 -4.76 -15.75
C LYS A 7 -6.59 -5.95 -16.61
N LYS A 8 -5.67 -6.52 -17.40
CA LYS A 8 -5.96 -7.69 -18.24
C LYS A 8 -6.38 -8.92 -17.43
N LYS A 9 -5.68 -9.22 -16.33
CA LYS A 9 -6.05 -10.32 -15.44
C LYS A 9 -7.45 -10.11 -14.85
N THR A 10 -7.72 -8.92 -14.32
CA THR A 10 -9.03 -8.60 -13.72
C THR A 10 -10.17 -8.69 -14.73
N LEU A 11 -10.03 -8.00 -15.87
CA LEU A 11 -11.05 -8.01 -16.91
C LEU A 11 -11.23 -9.40 -17.53
N GLY A 12 -10.18 -10.22 -17.58
CA GLY A 12 -10.26 -11.61 -18.00
C GLY A 12 -11.11 -12.48 -17.08
N LEU A 13 -11.10 -12.23 -15.77
CA LEU A 13 -11.97 -12.94 -14.81
C LEU A 13 -13.46 -12.67 -15.06
N ILE A 14 -13.80 -11.47 -15.53
CA ILE A 14 -15.18 -11.05 -15.79
C ILE A 14 -15.56 -11.07 -17.28
N GLU A 15 -14.71 -11.64 -18.12
CA GLU A 15 -14.90 -11.80 -19.58
C GLU A 15 -15.08 -10.48 -20.37
N GLU A 16 -14.55 -9.36 -19.83
CA GLU A 16 -14.71 -8.00 -20.39
C GLU A 16 -13.42 -7.45 -21.03
N VAL A 17 -12.50 -8.31 -21.43
CA VAL A 17 -11.25 -7.86 -22.08
C VAL A 17 -11.46 -7.50 -23.54
N ASN A 18 -11.25 -6.24 -23.91
CA ASN A 18 -11.06 -5.83 -25.30
C ASN A 18 -9.63 -5.29 -25.51
N PRO A 19 -8.72 -6.07 -26.13
CA PRO A 19 -7.34 -5.64 -26.36
C PRO A 19 -7.20 -4.47 -27.35
N ASN A 20 -8.26 -4.17 -28.12
CA ASN A 20 -8.27 -3.07 -29.09
C ASN A 20 -8.75 -1.74 -28.47
N SER A 21 -9.34 -1.79 -27.27
CA SER A 21 -9.75 -0.60 -26.51
C SER A 21 -8.55 -0.02 -25.75
N PRO A 22 -8.35 1.31 -25.74
CA PRO A 22 -7.27 1.95 -24.96
C PRO A 22 -7.40 1.73 -23.44
N VAL A 23 -8.61 1.46 -22.95
CA VAL A 23 -8.88 1.15 -21.54
C VAL A 23 -9.08 -0.35 -21.27
N LEU A 24 -8.89 -1.19 -22.28
CA LEU A 24 -8.98 -2.66 -22.26
C LEU A 24 -10.39 -3.22 -22.05
N THR A 25 -11.43 -2.40 -22.08
CA THR A 25 -12.84 -2.80 -22.03
C THR A 25 -13.69 -1.87 -22.89
N ASP A 26 -14.84 -2.35 -23.35
CA ASP A 26 -15.85 -1.55 -24.05
C ASP A 26 -16.99 -1.10 -23.11
N ASP A 27 -17.04 -1.62 -21.90
CA ASP A 27 -18.01 -1.22 -20.89
C ASP A 27 -17.59 0.12 -20.24
N PRO A 28 -18.34 1.21 -20.45
CA PRO A 28 -18.01 2.53 -19.92
C PRO A 28 -18.09 2.60 -18.40
N ASP A 29 -18.95 1.80 -17.77
CA ASP A 29 -19.11 1.76 -16.31
C ASP A 29 -17.89 1.10 -15.66
N ILE A 30 -17.41 0.00 -16.24
CA ILE A 30 -16.18 -0.68 -15.82
C ILE A 30 -14.99 0.24 -16.05
N ALA A 31 -14.85 0.85 -17.24
CA ALA A 31 -13.77 1.75 -17.58
C ALA A 31 -13.61 2.89 -16.57
N THR A 32 -14.74 3.47 -16.15
CA THR A 32 -14.76 4.59 -15.20
C THR A 32 -14.36 4.17 -13.79
N LYS A 33 -14.77 2.98 -13.33
CA LYS A 33 -14.55 2.51 -11.95
C LYS A 33 -13.21 1.80 -11.76
N LEU A 34 -12.62 1.26 -12.82
CA LEU A 34 -11.51 0.31 -12.74
C LEU A 34 -10.30 0.83 -11.95
N ASN A 35 -9.86 2.07 -12.20
CA ASN A 35 -8.73 2.66 -11.49
C ASN A 35 -9.03 2.88 -10.00
N ASP A 36 -10.24 3.29 -9.65
CA ASP A 36 -10.63 3.53 -8.26
C ASP A 36 -10.71 2.24 -7.48
N VAL A 37 -11.25 1.17 -8.08
CA VAL A 37 -11.29 -0.16 -7.46
C VAL A 37 -9.89 -0.73 -7.29
N ILE A 38 -8.99 -0.55 -8.29
CA ILE A 38 -7.58 -0.93 -8.15
C ILE A 38 -6.94 -0.22 -6.96
N ASN A 39 -7.11 1.10 -6.84
CA ASN A 39 -6.58 1.88 -5.73
C ASN A 39 -7.11 1.40 -4.38
N GLN A 40 -8.43 1.14 -4.28
CA GLN A 40 -9.05 0.67 -3.05
C GLN A 40 -8.42 -0.65 -2.58
N ARG A 41 -8.30 -1.63 -3.48
CA ARG A 41 -7.71 -2.93 -3.15
C ARG A 41 -6.21 -2.84 -2.88
N MET A 42 -5.50 -2.02 -3.64
CA MET A 42 -4.08 -1.76 -3.43
C MET A 42 -3.79 -1.19 -2.04
N PHE A 43 -4.57 -0.19 -1.61
CA PHE A 43 -4.40 0.42 -0.28
C PHE A 43 -4.83 -0.51 0.86
N GLU A 44 -5.88 -1.31 0.68
CA GLU A 44 -6.27 -2.34 1.64
C GLU A 44 -5.14 -3.35 1.86
N LEU A 45 -4.60 -3.89 0.77
CA LEU A 45 -3.57 -4.92 0.82
C LEU A 45 -2.20 -4.39 1.29
N ALA A 46 -1.88 -3.12 0.99
CA ALA A 46 -0.69 -2.45 1.50
C ALA A 46 -0.68 -2.32 3.04
N ARG A 47 -1.84 -2.32 3.70
CA ARG A 47 -1.92 -2.36 5.17
C ARG A 47 -1.62 -3.74 5.75
N ILE A 48 -1.84 -4.81 5.00
CA ILE A 48 -1.55 -6.19 5.41
C ILE A 48 -0.08 -6.50 5.15
N LYS A 49 0.37 -6.31 3.90
CA LYS A 49 1.77 -6.52 3.47
C LYS A 49 2.50 -5.18 3.39
N LYS A 50 2.67 -4.55 4.52
CA LYS A 50 3.26 -3.21 4.71
C LYS A 50 4.43 -2.93 3.78
N ILE A 51 4.43 -1.76 3.13
CA ILE A 51 5.53 -1.28 2.28
C ILE A 51 6.46 -0.44 3.15
N PRO A 52 7.66 -0.95 3.52
CA PRO A 52 8.58 -0.23 4.38
C PRO A 52 9.35 0.82 3.58
N LYS A 53 9.54 1.99 4.18
CA LYS A 53 10.46 3.04 3.73
C LYS A 53 11.32 3.50 4.91
N TYR A 54 12.46 4.08 4.60
CA TYR A 54 13.40 4.61 5.58
C TYR A 54 13.74 6.06 5.22
N ALA A 55 13.82 6.92 6.21
CA ALA A 55 14.24 8.30 6.07
C ALA A 55 15.26 8.67 7.15
N GLU A 56 16.21 9.51 6.77
CA GLU A 56 17.11 10.24 7.67
C GLU A 56 16.88 11.73 7.47
N MET A 57 16.63 12.45 8.55
CA MET A 57 16.40 13.89 8.47
C MET A 57 17.14 14.63 9.57
N ALA A 58 17.80 15.72 9.22
CA ALA A 58 18.41 16.61 10.20
C ALA A 58 17.31 17.36 10.95
N VAL A 59 17.36 17.30 12.29
CA VAL A 59 16.36 17.92 13.17
C VAL A 59 17.01 18.73 14.27
N THR A 60 16.29 19.72 14.78
CA THR A 60 16.72 20.59 15.86
C THR A 60 15.85 20.39 17.10
N ALA A 61 16.43 20.51 18.28
CA ALA A 61 15.69 20.43 19.54
C ALA A 61 14.54 21.47 19.54
N GLY A 62 13.32 20.99 19.81
CA GLY A 62 12.08 21.76 19.79
C GLY A 62 11.24 21.56 18.53
N ASP A 63 11.78 20.98 17.46
CA ASP A 63 11.02 20.68 16.24
C ASP A 63 9.85 19.74 16.53
N LEU A 64 8.79 19.92 15.74
CA LEU A 64 7.62 19.03 15.68
C LEU A 64 7.60 18.35 14.33
N ILE A 65 7.94 17.09 14.30
CA ILE A 65 7.99 16.29 13.07
C ILE A 65 6.67 15.52 12.93
N THR A 66 5.95 15.78 11.85
CA THR A 66 4.67 15.14 11.51
C THR A 66 4.85 14.03 10.48
N PHE A 67 3.80 13.23 10.26
CA PHE A 67 3.76 12.28 9.14
C PHE A 67 3.97 12.95 7.79
N GLU A 68 3.45 14.17 7.60
CA GLU A 68 3.62 14.95 6.38
C GLU A 68 5.10 15.31 6.14
N ASN A 69 5.83 15.71 7.19
CA ASN A 69 7.28 15.99 7.08
C ASN A 69 8.04 14.74 6.64
N ILE A 70 7.80 13.60 7.29
CA ILE A 70 8.45 12.33 6.95
C ILE A 70 7.99 11.86 5.57
N GLY A 71 6.70 12.00 5.24
CA GLY A 71 6.13 11.67 3.94
C GLY A 71 6.78 12.44 2.79
N THR A 72 7.05 13.73 3.00
CA THR A 72 7.78 14.57 2.04
C THR A 72 9.19 14.04 1.80
N GLU A 73 9.89 13.61 2.85
CA GLU A 73 11.25 13.06 2.75
C GLU A 73 11.30 11.74 1.98
N VAL A 74 10.36 10.84 2.24
CA VAL A 74 10.29 9.54 1.54
C VAL A 74 9.57 9.58 0.20
N GLY A 75 8.85 10.67 -0.11
CA GLY A 75 8.07 10.84 -1.34
C GLY A 75 6.76 10.04 -1.38
N TYR A 76 6.18 9.70 -0.22
CA TYR A 76 4.97 8.86 -0.10
C TYR A 76 4.07 9.29 1.05
N ASP A 77 2.79 8.95 0.95
CA ASP A 77 1.83 9.10 2.05
C ASP A 77 2.06 8.01 3.12
N ILE A 78 2.40 8.44 4.33
CA ILE A 78 2.65 7.54 5.47
C ILE A 78 1.34 7.27 6.22
N TYR A 79 1.11 6.01 6.57
CA TYR A 79 -0.02 5.65 7.44
C TYR A 79 0.40 5.08 8.80
N GLN A 80 1.68 4.70 8.96
CA GLN A 80 2.19 4.17 10.22
C GLN A 80 3.69 4.39 10.34
N LEU A 81 4.15 4.78 11.54
CA LEU A 81 5.57 4.73 11.88
C LEU A 81 5.95 3.31 12.35
N GLY A 82 7.16 2.92 12.00
CA GLY A 82 7.87 1.80 12.58
C GLY A 82 8.81 2.25 13.69
N ASN A 83 10.08 1.85 13.62
CA ASN A 83 11.11 2.31 14.56
C ASN A 83 11.55 3.73 14.25
N VAL A 84 11.70 4.50 15.30
CA VAL A 84 12.25 5.86 15.28
C VAL A 84 13.47 5.91 16.20
N GLY A 85 14.57 6.45 15.71
CA GLY A 85 15.85 6.51 16.44
C GLY A 85 16.68 7.73 16.08
N GLY A 86 17.95 7.67 16.45
CA GLY A 86 18.95 8.69 16.13
C GLY A 86 19.00 9.87 17.11
N VAL A 87 17.85 10.35 17.58
CA VAL A 87 17.73 11.46 18.55
C VAL A 87 16.69 11.17 19.63
N HIS A 88 16.81 11.88 20.77
CA HIS A 88 15.79 11.83 21.79
C HIS A 88 14.53 12.60 21.36
N TYR A 89 13.36 11.95 21.41
CA TYR A 89 12.06 12.54 21.06
C TYR A 89 10.96 12.13 22.04
N VAL A 90 9.86 12.87 22.03
CA VAL A 90 8.64 12.57 22.78
C VAL A 90 7.47 12.52 21.80
N PRO A 91 6.75 11.36 21.70
CA PRO A 91 5.57 11.27 20.87
C PRO A 91 4.45 12.14 21.41
N LYS A 92 3.71 12.81 20.52
CA LYS A 92 2.54 13.65 20.76
C LYS A 92 1.42 13.21 19.83
N ALA A 93 0.19 13.65 20.14
CA ALA A 93 -0.99 13.39 19.30
C ALA A 93 -1.10 11.91 18.87
N ASP A 94 -1.12 11.00 19.86
CA ASP A 94 -1.21 9.55 19.64
C ASP A 94 -0.09 8.96 18.76
N GLY A 95 1.09 9.60 18.79
CA GLY A 95 2.27 9.16 18.05
C GLY A 95 2.34 9.68 16.61
N THR A 96 1.41 10.56 16.19
CA THR A 96 1.44 11.15 14.85
C THR A 96 2.36 12.36 14.73
N VAL A 97 2.84 12.89 15.87
CA VAL A 97 3.79 14.00 15.95
C VAL A 97 4.93 13.62 16.88
N LEU A 98 6.16 13.83 16.46
CA LEU A 98 7.35 13.62 17.25
C LEU A 98 7.91 14.99 17.66
N LYS A 99 7.92 15.29 18.99
CA LYS A 99 8.61 16.45 19.50
C LYS A 99 10.08 16.10 19.75
N ILE A 100 10.96 16.75 19.04
CA ILE A 100 12.41 16.54 19.13
C ILE A 100 12.94 17.22 20.42
N MET A 101 13.69 16.49 21.21
CA MET A 101 14.28 16.96 22.46
C MET A 101 15.78 17.23 22.35
N GLU A 102 16.43 16.71 21.32
CA GLU A 102 17.85 16.83 21.05
C GLU A 102 18.10 17.03 19.56
N SER A 103 19.01 17.94 19.20
CA SER A 103 19.38 18.17 17.79
C SER A 103 20.29 17.04 17.28
N GLY A 104 20.07 16.63 16.02
CA GLY A 104 20.84 15.55 15.41
C GLY A 104 20.20 15.01 14.15
N THR A 105 20.47 13.75 13.84
CA THR A 105 19.84 13.03 12.73
C THR A 105 18.74 12.12 13.28
N LEU A 106 17.49 12.38 12.86
CA LEU A 106 16.34 11.51 13.15
C LEU A 106 16.30 10.41 12.11
N GLU A 107 16.29 9.16 12.56
CA GLU A 107 16.14 7.96 11.74
C GLU A 107 14.74 7.42 11.88
N VAL A 108 14.01 7.26 10.76
CA VAL A 108 12.61 6.83 10.78
C VAL A 108 12.40 5.67 9.81
N ASN A 109 11.94 4.55 10.33
CA ASN A 109 11.29 3.53 9.52
C ASN A 109 9.79 3.81 9.52
N CYS A 110 9.17 3.80 8.35
CA CYS A 110 7.74 4.03 8.22
C CYS A 110 7.11 3.07 7.20
N TYR A 111 5.78 3.01 7.22
CA TYR A 111 4.99 2.24 6.28
C TYR A 111 4.12 3.19 5.48
N VAL A 112 4.12 3.00 4.16
CA VAL A 112 3.54 3.94 3.21
C VAL A 112 2.44 3.29 2.38
N TYR A 113 1.52 4.12 1.87
CA TYR A 113 0.67 3.72 0.77
C TYR A 113 1.46 3.77 -0.54
N PRO A 114 1.20 2.84 -1.47
CA PRO A 114 1.74 2.94 -2.83
C PRO A 114 1.15 4.16 -3.54
N GLU A 115 1.80 4.57 -4.62
CA GLU A 115 1.33 5.67 -5.45
C GLU A 115 -0.07 5.39 -6.02
N ARG A 116 -0.94 6.40 -5.99
CA ARG A 116 -2.31 6.29 -6.50
C ARG A 116 -2.32 6.18 -8.02
N ILE A 117 -3.03 5.18 -8.54
CA ILE A 117 -3.30 5.03 -9.97
C ILE A 117 -4.30 6.09 -10.43
N THR A 118 -3.96 6.78 -11.49
CA THR A 118 -4.80 7.79 -12.15
C THR A 118 -4.94 7.48 -13.64
N GLU A 119 -5.73 8.26 -14.36
CA GLU A 119 -5.82 8.13 -15.83
C GLU A 119 -4.49 8.42 -16.54
N LYS A 120 -3.60 9.19 -15.91
CA LYS A 120 -2.28 9.55 -16.43
C LYS A 120 -1.20 8.52 -16.11
N THR A 121 -1.49 7.56 -15.22
CA THR A 121 -0.52 6.53 -14.84
C THR A 121 -0.23 5.61 -16.03
N SER A 122 1.04 5.45 -16.36
CA SER A 122 1.47 4.59 -17.48
C SER A 122 1.02 3.14 -17.28
N GLY A 123 0.61 2.48 -18.35
CA GLY A 123 0.31 1.04 -18.32
C GLY A 123 1.51 0.16 -17.93
N SER A 124 2.73 0.68 -18.05
CA SER A 124 3.98 0.03 -17.60
C SER A 124 4.30 0.26 -16.12
N TYR A 125 3.47 1.01 -15.38
CA TYR A 125 3.65 1.19 -13.94
C TYR A 125 3.73 -0.17 -13.24
N GLU A 126 4.73 -0.37 -12.41
CA GLU A 126 4.93 -1.58 -11.61
C GLU A 126 4.49 -1.35 -10.16
N PHE A 127 3.66 -2.25 -9.66
CA PHE A 127 3.18 -2.16 -8.27
C PHE A 127 4.30 -2.49 -7.29
N GLU A 128 4.46 -1.69 -6.24
CA GLU A 128 5.41 -1.91 -5.13
C GLU A 128 4.93 -2.96 -4.11
N LEU A 129 3.88 -3.69 -4.44
CA LEU A 129 3.33 -4.76 -3.61
C LEU A 129 4.06 -6.08 -3.85
N SER A 130 4.06 -6.96 -2.85
CA SER A 130 4.66 -8.28 -2.97
C SER A 130 3.91 -9.18 -3.96
N ALA A 131 4.59 -10.17 -4.52
CA ALA A 131 4.03 -11.03 -5.58
C ALA A 131 2.78 -11.79 -5.12
N ASP A 132 2.74 -12.26 -3.87
CA ASP A 132 1.60 -12.93 -3.27
C ASP A 132 0.35 -12.02 -3.20
N VAL A 133 0.53 -10.74 -2.91
CA VAL A 133 -0.55 -9.72 -2.94
C VAL A 133 -1.05 -9.49 -4.37
N LEU A 134 -0.13 -9.38 -5.33
CA LEU A 134 -0.46 -9.12 -6.73
C LEU A 134 -1.21 -10.29 -7.40
N GLU A 135 -1.06 -11.50 -6.90
CA GLU A 135 -1.81 -12.66 -7.40
C GLU A 135 -3.27 -12.70 -6.91
N ILE A 136 -3.56 -12.18 -5.73
CA ILE A 136 -4.93 -12.19 -5.19
C ILE A 136 -5.72 -10.93 -5.54
N MET A 137 -5.06 -9.82 -5.80
CA MET A 137 -5.67 -8.51 -6.04
C MET A 137 -6.70 -8.51 -7.18
N PRO A 138 -6.49 -9.21 -8.34
CA PRO A 138 -7.48 -9.28 -9.41
C PRO A 138 -8.85 -9.82 -8.97
N TYR A 139 -8.90 -10.79 -8.04
CA TYR A 139 -10.16 -11.33 -7.54
C TYR A 139 -10.96 -10.30 -6.75
N GLY A 140 -10.29 -9.50 -5.90
CA GLY A 140 -10.94 -8.42 -5.16
C GLY A 140 -11.45 -7.32 -6.07
N ILE A 141 -10.69 -6.97 -7.13
CA ILE A 141 -11.10 -5.97 -8.12
C ILE A 141 -12.30 -6.49 -8.93
N ALA A 142 -12.26 -7.74 -9.39
CA ALA A 142 -13.36 -8.36 -10.14
C ALA A 142 -14.65 -8.42 -9.32
N ALA A 143 -14.56 -8.78 -8.03
CA ALA A 143 -15.69 -8.79 -7.11
C ALA A 143 -16.34 -7.40 -6.96
N ASP A 144 -15.53 -6.34 -6.84
CA ASP A 144 -16.06 -4.97 -6.69
C ASP A 144 -16.66 -4.42 -7.99
N LEU A 145 -16.09 -4.75 -9.14
CA LEU A 145 -16.64 -4.37 -10.44
C LEU A 145 -18.03 -4.98 -10.68
N LEU A 146 -18.20 -6.24 -10.30
CA LEU A 146 -19.46 -6.98 -10.44
C LEU A 146 -20.48 -6.70 -9.31
N LYS A 147 -20.10 -5.95 -8.27
CA LYS A 147 -20.96 -5.68 -7.11
C LYS A 147 -22.28 -4.99 -7.45
N SER A 148 -22.29 -4.19 -8.52
CA SER A 148 -23.51 -3.51 -9.01
C SER A 148 -24.36 -4.38 -9.90
N ASP A 149 -23.87 -5.52 -10.38
CA ASP A 149 -24.63 -6.48 -11.16
C ASP A 149 -25.29 -7.52 -10.24
N VAL A 150 -26.51 -7.21 -9.82
CA VAL A 150 -27.32 -8.05 -8.92
C VAL A 150 -27.67 -9.42 -9.55
N SER A 151 -27.56 -9.52 -10.89
CA SER A 151 -27.85 -10.76 -11.64
C SER A 151 -26.64 -11.70 -11.72
N SER A 152 -25.43 -11.22 -11.44
CA SER A 152 -24.20 -12.00 -11.52
C SER A 152 -23.87 -12.70 -10.19
N GLU A 153 -23.97 -14.03 -10.20
CA GLU A 153 -23.45 -14.85 -9.08
C GLU A 153 -21.91 -14.80 -8.98
N TYR A 154 -21.22 -14.44 -10.06
CA TYR A 154 -19.75 -14.41 -10.14
C TYR A 154 -19.13 -13.39 -9.17
N GLY A 155 -19.79 -12.25 -8.94
CA GLY A 155 -19.30 -11.25 -7.96
C GLY A 155 -19.16 -11.84 -6.56
N SER A 156 -20.10 -12.68 -6.12
CA SER A 156 -20.03 -13.35 -4.81
C SER A 156 -18.96 -14.45 -4.77
N VAL A 157 -18.72 -15.15 -5.87
CA VAL A 157 -17.68 -16.18 -6.00
C VAL A 157 -16.30 -15.52 -5.88
N TYR A 158 -16.05 -14.43 -6.63
CA TYR A 158 -14.78 -13.72 -6.55
C TYR A 158 -14.56 -13.06 -5.18
N ALA A 159 -15.59 -12.52 -4.54
CA ALA A 159 -15.49 -11.98 -3.19
C ALA A 159 -15.09 -13.05 -2.17
N THR A 160 -15.70 -14.23 -2.25
CA THR A 160 -15.40 -15.37 -1.37
C THR A 160 -13.95 -15.84 -1.59
N GLU A 161 -13.53 -15.98 -2.84
CA GLU A 161 -12.16 -16.41 -3.16
C GLU A 161 -11.13 -15.36 -2.72
N TYR A 162 -11.41 -14.07 -2.94
CA TYR A 162 -10.54 -12.99 -2.47
C TYR A 162 -10.36 -13.03 -0.94
N GLU A 163 -11.45 -13.14 -0.17
CA GLU A 163 -11.35 -13.22 1.29
C GLU A 163 -10.62 -14.48 1.76
N ARG A 164 -10.84 -15.62 1.12
CA ARG A 164 -10.10 -16.85 1.41
C ARG A 164 -8.60 -16.69 1.18
N LEU A 165 -8.19 -16.12 0.02
CA LEU A 165 -6.80 -15.90 -0.32
C LEU A 165 -6.16 -14.83 0.56
N LYS A 166 -6.90 -13.76 0.89
CA LYS A 166 -6.44 -12.70 1.78
C LYS A 166 -6.13 -13.22 3.19
N GLN A 167 -6.94 -14.15 3.71
CA GLN A 167 -6.68 -14.81 5.00
C GLN A 167 -5.40 -15.64 5.01
N MET A 168 -4.95 -16.11 3.83
CA MET A 168 -3.70 -16.87 3.70
C MET A 168 -2.46 -15.98 3.59
N LEU A 169 -2.64 -14.66 3.42
CA LEU A 169 -1.51 -13.73 3.42
C LEU A 169 -0.94 -13.62 4.83
N ASP A 170 0.34 -13.98 4.98
CA ASP A 170 1.06 -13.68 6.21
C ASP A 170 1.24 -12.16 6.33
N PRO A 171 0.72 -11.53 7.40
CA PRO A 171 0.96 -10.11 7.60
C PRO A 171 2.46 -9.86 7.79
N ARG A 172 3.00 -8.85 7.10
CA ARG A 172 4.37 -8.41 7.38
C ARG A 172 4.40 -7.82 8.79
N ASN A 173 5.09 -8.47 9.70
CA ASN A 173 5.30 -7.94 11.03
C ASN A 173 6.00 -6.57 10.94
N SER A 174 5.60 -5.64 11.81
CA SER A 174 6.36 -4.40 11.99
C SER A 174 7.80 -4.77 12.34
N MET A 175 8.78 -4.07 11.74
CA MET A 175 10.18 -4.28 12.07
C MET A 175 10.35 -4.09 13.57
N THR A 176 10.54 -5.19 14.29
CA THR A 176 11.00 -5.16 15.67
C THR A 176 12.51 -5.12 15.56
N SER A 177 13.14 -4.01 15.98
CA SER A 177 14.58 -3.99 16.15
C SER A 177 14.92 -5.00 17.25
N ILE A 178 15.58 -6.08 16.88
CA ILE A 178 16.21 -6.96 17.83
C ILE A 178 17.50 -6.24 18.25
N TYR A 179 17.45 -5.52 19.36
CA TYR A 179 18.65 -5.09 20.05
C TYR A 179 19.28 -6.36 20.64
N ILE A 180 20.32 -6.87 19.98
CA ILE A 180 21.22 -7.83 20.62
C ILE A 180 22.13 -7.00 21.51
N GLU A 181 21.73 -6.77 22.77
CA GLU A 181 22.67 -6.36 23.82
C GLU A 181 23.61 -7.54 24.11
N GLY A 182 24.60 -7.69 23.24
CA GLY A 182 25.70 -8.59 23.41
C GLY A 182 26.84 -7.93 24.16
N GLY A 183 26.60 -7.55 25.39
CA GLY A 183 27.66 -7.19 26.32
C GLY A 183 28.31 -8.43 26.87
N VAL A 184 29.31 -9.02 26.19
CA VAL A 184 30.25 -9.95 26.84
C VAL A 184 31.11 -9.10 27.75
N ARG A 185 30.83 -9.07 29.05
CA ARG A 185 31.79 -8.67 30.07
C ARG A 185 32.68 -9.89 30.37
N PHE A 186 33.95 -9.76 30.04
CA PHE A 186 35.03 -10.58 30.62
C PHE A 186 35.48 -9.96 31.94
#